data_4dff694bebbc056e0634ae3b8432b6c5
#
_entry.id   4dff694bebbc056e0634ae3b8432b6c5
#
_cell.length_a   1.000
_cell.length_b   1.000
_cell.length_c   1.000
_cell.angle_alpha   90.00
_cell.angle_beta   90.00
_cell.angle_gamma   90.00
#
_symmetry.space_group_name_H-M   'P 1'
#
loop_
_entity.id
_entity.type
_entity.pdbx_description
1 polymer ?
#
loop_
_entity_poly.entity_id
_entity_poly.type
_entity_poly.pdbx_seq_one_letter_code
_entity_poly.pdbx_strand_id
1 'polypeptide(L)'
;MSKCTAQFIADSPQVFFVPPIAGLIVVTWLLIWIPTGLFIASVGEIKPDPDLPFMTTVVWNDKTRYAVLYSLFGYLWVNAFIIGTATFAIAACCAQWYFSSTADSNGKGSLMKGLYWVFRYHLGSIALGAFLIALVQMIRILFEYYKKQIEKANKENPAIKAILCLTSYLLDCLERFIKFITKNAYI
;
A
#
# COMPACT_ATOMS: atom_id res chain seq x y z
N MET A 1 -27.56 -2.64 10.54
CA MET A 1 -26.51 -2.23 9.60
C MET A 1 -26.67 -2.84 8.20
N SER A 2 -26.95 -4.12 8.05
CA SER A 2 -27.05 -4.78 6.73
C SER A 2 -28.11 -4.22 5.77
N LYS A 3 -29.28 -3.79 6.28
CA LYS A 3 -30.36 -3.21 5.44
C LYS A 3 -29.95 -1.87 4.82
N CYS A 4 -29.32 -0.99 5.58
CA CYS A 4 -28.86 0.32 5.11
C CYS A 4 -27.77 0.20 4.04
N THR A 5 -26.83 -0.74 4.24
CA THR A 5 -25.79 -1.03 3.24
C THR A 5 -26.37 -1.61 1.95
N ALA A 6 -27.36 -2.50 2.05
CA ALA A 6 -28.03 -3.06 0.89
C ALA A 6 -28.81 -2.00 0.10
N GLN A 7 -29.51 -1.08 0.79
CA GLN A 7 -30.18 0.06 0.14
C GLN A 7 -29.18 0.98 -0.56
N PHE A 8 -28.05 1.35 0.10
CA PHE A 8 -27.02 2.18 -0.52
C PHE A 8 -26.49 1.57 -1.82
N ILE A 9 -26.20 0.25 -1.83
CA ILE A 9 -25.70 -0.44 -3.02
C ILE A 9 -26.77 -0.47 -4.12
N ALA A 10 -28.04 -0.69 -3.76
CA ALA A 10 -29.15 -0.69 -4.70
C ALA A 10 -29.36 0.69 -5.36
N ASP A 11 -29.26 1.77 -4.57
CA ASP A 11 -29.45 3.14 -5.03
C ASP A 11 -28.23 3.70 -5.79
N SER A 12 -27.02 3.17 -5.50
CA SER A 12 -25.76 3.61 -6.09
C SER A 12 -24.93 2.45 -6.62
N PRO A 13 -25.36 1.73 -7.67
CA PRO A 13 -24.70 0.51 -8.17
C PRO A 13 -23.31 0.77 -8.74
N GLN A 14 -23.01 1.99 -9.16
CA GLN A 14 -21.67 2.41 -9.63
C GLN A 14 -20.56 2.20 -8.60
N VAL A 15 -20.88 2.18 -7.30
CA VAL A 15 -19.90 1.95 -6.22
C VAL A 15 -19.31 0.54 -6.28
N PHE A 16 -20.06 -0.43 -6.79
CA PHE A 16 -19.60 -1.80 -6.93
C PHE A 16 -18.41 -1.95 -7.89
N PHE A 17 -18.30 -1.05 -8.87
CA PHE A 17 -17.19 -1.06 -9.84
C PHE A 17 -15.91 -0.43 -9.32
N VAL A 18 -15.94 0.31 -8.20
CA VAL A 18 -14.74 1.00 -7.67
C VAL A 18 -13.64 0.03 -7.24
N PRO A 19 -13.92 -1.04 -6.44
CA PRO A 19 -12.87 -1.97 -6.04
C PRO A 19 -12.22 -2.72 -7.22
N PRO A 20 -12.95 -3.28 -8.21
CA PRO A 20 -12.31 -3.93 -9.34
C PRO A 20 -11.51 -2.96 -10.23
N ILE A 21 -11.99 -1.73 -10.44
CA ILE A 21 -11.23 -0.72 -11.18
C ILE A 21 -9.93 -0.35 -10.43
N ALA A 22 -10.01 -0.10 -9.13
CA ALA A 22 -8.82 0.14 -8.31
C ALA A 22 -7.84 -1.04 -8.36
N GLY A 23 -8.35 -2.29 -8.32
CA GLY A 23 -7.55 -3.50 -8.48
C GLY A 23 -6.83 -3.55 -9.83
N LEU A 24 -7.50 -3.23 -10.92
CA LEU A 24 -6.89 -3.17 -12.25
C LEU A 24 -5.78 -2.10 -12.33
N ILE A 25 -6.00 -0.94 -11.72
CA ILE A 25 -4.98 0.13 -11.67
C ILE A 25 -3.75 -0.35 -10.87
N VAL A 26 -3.95 -1.03 -9.73
CA VAL A 26 -2.86 -1.60 -8.93
C VAL A 26 -2.08 -2.64 -9.72
N VAL A 27 -2.75 -3.54 -10.44
CA VAL A 27 -2.09 -4.56 -11.28
C VAL A 27 -1.31 -3.89 -12.41
N THR A 28 -1.89 -2.91 -13.09
CA THR A 28 -1.20 -2.14 -14.13
C THR A 28 0.03 -1.43 -13.58
N TRP A 29 -0.08 -0.83 -12.40
CA TRP A 29 1.04 -0.21 -11.70
C TRP A 29 2.16 -1.23 -11.39
N LEU A 30 1.80 -2.42 -10.91
CA LEU A 30 2.75 -3.51 -10.66
C LEU A 30 3.48 -3.92 -11.94
N LEU A 31 2.76 -4.08 -13.06
CA LEU A 31 3.35 -4.45 -14.36
C LEU A 31 4.33 -3.40 -14.90
N ILE A 32 4.14 -2.12 -14.59
CA ILE A 32 5.09 -1.05 -14.92
C ILE A 32 6.28 -1.06 -13.97
N TRP A 33 6.03 -1.33 -12.69
CA TRP A 33 7.07 -1.29 -11.66
C TRP A 33 8.07 -2.45 -11.77
N ILE A 34 7.62 -3.67 -12.13
CA ILE A 34 8.50 -4.85 -12.25
C ILE A 34 9.66 -4.59 -13.24
N PRO A 35 9.43 -4.20 -14.52
CA PRO A 35 10.53 -3.93 -15.43
C PRO A 35 11.40 -2.76 -14.96
N THR A 36 10.82 -1.71 -14.37
CA THR A 36 11.59 -0.60 -13.81
C THR A 36 12.53 -1.07 -12.70
N GLY A 37 12.03 -1.94 -11.80
CA GLY A 37 12.83 -2.55 -10.73
C GLY A 37 13.97 -3.43 -11.28
N LEU A 38 13.68 -4.21 -12.32
CA LEU A 38 14.70 -5.04 -12.99
C LEU A 38 15.79 -4.18 -13.65
N PHE A 39 15.43 -3.07 -14.30
CA PHE A 39 16.40 -2.12 -14.85
C PHE A 39 17.29 -1.52 -13.76
N ILE A 40 16.73 -1.10 -12.63
CA ILE A 40 17.50 -0.57 -11.50
C ILE A 40 18.43 -1.65 -10.94
N ALA A 41 17.95 -2.89 -10.78
CA ALA A 41 18.75 -4.00 -10.29
C ALA A 41 19.88 -4.40 -11.24
N SER A 42 19.69 -4.21 -12.55
CA SER A 42 20.72 -4.55 -13.58
C SER A 42 21.89 -3.55 -13.64
N VAL A 43 21.81 -2.42 -12.96
CA VAL A 43 22.91 -1.41 -12.90
C VAL A 43 24.07 -1.88 -12.00
N GLY A 44 23.97 -3.05 -11.34
CA GLY A 44 25.05 -3.64 -10.56
C GLY A 44 26.28 -3.97 -11.40
N GLU A 45 27.48 -3.92 -10.79
CA GLU A 45 28.72 -4.35 -11.44
C GLU A 45 28.74 -5.89 -11.56
N ILE A 46 29.04 -6.38 -12.75
CA ILE A 46 29.23 -7.79 -13.02
C ILE A 46 30.65 -8.15 -12.60
N LYS A 47 30.82 -8.96 -11.56
CA LYS A 47 32.13 -9.49 -11.13
C LYS A 47 32.15 -11.00 -11.27
N PRO A 48 33.28 -11.59 -11.68
CA PRO A 48 33.44 -13.04 -11.66
C PRO A 48 33.31 -13.56 -10.22
N ASP A 49 32.62 -14.68 -10.05
CA ASP A 49 32.48 -15.32 -8.75
C ASP A 49 33.84 -15.85 -8.28
N PRO A 50 34.33 -15.50 -7.08
CA PRO A 50 35.61 -16.01 -6.58
C PRO A 50 35.62 -17.54 -6.41
N ASP A 51 34.47 -18.18 -6.19
CA ASP A 51 34.36 -19.62 -6.01
C ASP A 51 34.11 -20.39 -7.31
N LEU A 52 33.59 -19.72 -8.34
CA LEU A 52 33.26 -20.34 -9.65
C LEU A 52 33.61 -19.38 -10.81
N PRO A 53 34.82 -19.43 -11.37
CA PRO A 53 35.33 -18.49 -12.36
C PRO A 53 34.51 -18.43 -13.67
N PHE A 54 33.62 -19.40 -13.91
CA PHE A 54 32.71 -19.42 -15.07
C PHE A 54 31.34 -18.78 -14.77
N MET A 55 31.05 -18.41 -13.49
CA MET A 55 29.83 -17.73 -13.11
C MET A 55 30.12 -16.27 -12.77
N THR A 56 29.23 -15.38 -13.22
CA THR A 56 29.28 -13.95 -12.91
C THR A 56 28.23 -13.63 -11.84
N THR A 57 28.64 -12.98 -10.76
CA THR A 57 27.74 -12.45 -9.75
C THR A 57 27.54 -10.95 -9.92
N VAL A 58 26.30 -10.48 -9.76
CA VAL A 58 25.98 -9.06 -9.74
C VAL A 58 26.27 -8.50 -8.36
N VAL A 59 27.32 -7.71 -8.22
CA VAL A 59 27.63 -7.02 -6.97
C VAL A 59 26.95 -5.65 -6.98
N TRP A 60 26.04 -5.43 -6.07
CA TRP A 60 25.35 -4.16 -5.95
C TRP A 60 26.21 -3.15 -5.18
N ASN A 61 26.45 -2.03 -5.83
CA ASN A 61 27.03 -0.86 -5.16
C ASN A 61 25.99 -0.25 -4.19
N ASP A 62 26.46 0.47 -3.17
CA ASP A 62 25.58 1.13 -2.17
C ASP A 62 24.52 2.03 -2.85
N LYS A 63 24.90 2.73 -3.92
CA LYS A 63 23.98 3.55 -4.72
C LYS A 63 22.83 2.74 -5.32
N THR A 64 23.12 1.57 -5.88
CA THR A 64 22.10 0.66 -6.46
C THR A 64 21.20 0.12 -5.37
N ARG A 65 21.74 -0.24 -4.20
CA ARG A 65 20.97 -0.69 -3.04
C ARG A 65 19.96 0.38 -2.58
N TYR A 66 20.39 1.63 -2.44
CA TYR A 66 19.49 2.73 -2.09
C TYR A 66 18.44 2.99 -3.18
N ALA A 67 18.79 2.90 -4.45
CA ALA A 67 17.87 3.05 -5.56
C ALA A 67 16.77 1.98 -5.56
N VAL A 68 17.10 0.72 -5.27
CA VAL A 68 16.13 -0.37 -5.13
C VAL A 68 15.20 -0.14 -3.95
N LEU A 69 15.73 0.27 -2.78
CA LEU A 69 14.92 0.59 -1.61
C LEU A 69 13.98 1.76 -1.87
N TYR A 70 14.46 2.81 -2.51
CA TYR A 70 13.64 3.97 -2.89
C TYR A 70 12.54 3.59 -3.89
N SER A 71 12.86 2.76 -4.88
CA SER A 71 11.89 2.25 -5.85
C SER A 71 10.81 1.41 -5.16
N LEU A 72 11.19 0.54 -4.22
CA LEU A 72 10.24 -0.26 -3.44
C LEU A 72 9.33 0.62 -2.59
N PHE A 73 9.89 1.64 -1.92
CA PHE A 73 9.09 2.60 -1.16
C PHE A 73 8.11 3.35 -2.05
N GLY A 74 8.54 3.82 -3.22
CA GLY A 74 7.68 4.47 -4.21
C GLY A 74 6.52 3.58 -4.67
N TYR A 75 6.80 2.29 -4.89
CA TYR A 75 5.77 1.30 -5.21
C TYR A 75 4.71 1.18 -4.11
N LEU A 76 5.14 1.02 -2.85
CA LEU A 76 4.24 0.90 -1.71
C LEU A 76 3.39 2.16 -1.52
N TRP A 77 4.00 3.34 -1.68
CA TRP A 77 3.31 4.61 -1.52
C TRP A 77 2.21 4.82 -2.58
N VAL A 78 2.53 4.61 -3.86
CA VAL A 78 1.54 4.74 -4.94
C VAL A 78 0.42 3.71 -4.79
N ASN A 79 0.74 2.47 -4.40
CA ASN A 79 -0.25 1.43 -4.13
C ASN A 79 -1.21 1.84 -3.00
N ALA A 80 -0.68 2.31 -1.87
CA ALA A 80 -1.49 2.80 -0.75
C ALA A 80 -2.34 4.03 -1.15
N PHE A 81 -1.81 4.90 -2.02
CA PHE A 81 -2.52 6.07 -2.53
C PHE A 81 -3.71 5.69 -3.42
N ILE A 82 -3.55 4.71 -4.31
CA ILE A 82 -4.65 4.20 -5.16
C ILE A 82 -5.78 3.64 -4.28
N ILE A 83 -5.43 2.80 -3.31
CA ILE A 83 -6.40 2.20 -2.38
C ILE A 83 -7.09 3.27 -1.52
N GLY A 84 -6.32 4.24 -1.02
CA GLY A 84 -6.85 5.37 -0.24
C GLY A 84 -7.84 6.21 -1.04
N THR A 85 -7.52 6.52 -2.29
CA THR A 85 -8.40 7.26 -3.21
C THR A 85 -9.72 6.51 -3.46
N ALA A 86 -9.65 5.20 -3.72
CA ALA A 86 -10.84 4.36 -3.91
C ALA A 86 -11.72 4.33 -2.65
N THR A 87 -11.10 4.17 -1.48
CA THR A 87 -11.81 4.15 -0.19
C THR A 87 -12.51 5.48 0.09
N PHE A 88 -11.82 6.61 -0.13
CA PHE A 88 -12.41 7.94 0.03
C PHE A 88 -13.57 8.16 -0.94
N ALA A 89 -13.43 7.79 -2.21
CA ALA A 89 -14.49 7.94 -3.20
C ALA A 89 -15.77 7.19 -2.82
N ILE A 90 -15.63 5.97 -2.28
CA ILE A 90 -16.76 5.18 -1.76
C ILE A 90 -17.39 5.87 -0.55
N ALA A 91 -16.57 6.33 0.42
CA ALA A 91 -17.05 7.01 1.62
C ALA A 91 -17.79 8.31 1.27
N ALA A 92 -17.25 9.13 0.36
CA ALA A 92 -17.88 10.34 -0.11
C ALA A 92 -19.21 10.09 -0.84
N CYS A 93 -19.29 9.02 -1.65
CA CYS A 93 -20.53 8.61 -2.30
C CYS A 93 -21.59 8.17 -1.26
N CYS A 94 -21.18 7.40 -0.24
CA CYS A 94 -22.03 6.98 0.85
C CYS A 94 -22.56 8.16 1.67
N ALA A 95 -21.69 9.13 2.00
CA ALA A 95 -22.10 10.34 2.72
C ALA A 95 -23.09 11.17 1.90
N GLN A 96 -22.86 11.35 0.61
CA GLN A 96 -23.80 12.04 -0.28
C GLN A 96 -25.17 11.35 -0.29
N TRP A 97 -25.20 10.00 -0.41
CA TRP A 97 -26.42 9.23 -0.40
C TRP A 97 -27.18 9.39 0.92
N TYR A 98 -26.46 9.30 2.06
CA TYR A 98 -27.06 9.35 3.40
C TYR A 98 -27.65 10.72 3.72
N PHE A 99 -26.95 11.80 3.35
CA PHE A 99 -27.38 13.17 3.62
C PHE A 99 -28.19 13.82 2.49
N SER A 100 -28.37 13.14 1.35
CA SER A 100 -29.20 13.66 0.28
C SER A 100 -30.66 13.65 0.72
N SER A 101 -31.28 14.84 0.75
CA SER A 101 -32.70 14.95 0.91
C SER A 101 -33.41 14.30 -0.27
N THR A 102 -34.46 13.51 -0.01
CA THR A 102 -35.28 12.85 -1.03
C THR A 102 -35.89 13.81 -2.07
N ALA A 103 -35.91 15.11 -1.76
CA ALA A 103 -36.47 16.14 -2.65
C ALA A 103 -35.51 16.56 -3.82
N ASP A 104 -34.19 16.60 -3.58
CA ASP A 104 -33.28 17.27 -4.54
C ASP A 104 -32.45 16.33 -5.41
N SER A 105 -32.23 15.06 -5.02
CA SER A 105 -31.31 14.17 -5.73
C SER A 105 -31.78 12.73 -5.89
N ASN A 106 -33.06 12.44 -5.71
CA ASN A 106 -33.61 11.07 -5.74
C ASN A 106 -32.83 10.05 -4.86
N GLY A 107 -32.14 10.52 -3.81
CA GLY A 107 -31.37 9.65 -2.91
C GLY A 107 -30.16 8.97 -3.55
N LYS A 108 -29.60 9.50 -4.66
CA LYS A 108 -28.46 8.87 -5.35
C LYS A 108 -27.14 9.55 -5.01
N GLY A 109 -26.19 8.78 -4.52
CA GLY A 109 -24.80 9.22 -4.38
C GLY A 109 -24.09 9.31 -5.75
N SER A 110 -23.31 10.36 -5.98
CA SER A 110 -22.53 10.52 -7.20
C SER A 110 -21.07 10.21 -6.97
N LEU A 111 -20.58 9.13 -7.58
CA LEU A 111 -19.17 8.74 -7.54
C LEU A 111 -18.26 9.81 -8.16
N MET A 112 -18.70 10.44 -9.26
CA MET A 112 -17.93 11.48 -9.93
C MET A 112 -17.71 12.74 -9.06
N LYS A 113 -18.71 13.14 -8.27
CA LYS A 113 -18.55 14.20 -7.27
C LYS A 113 -17.57 13.80 -6.18
N GLY A 114 -17.63 12.54 -5.72
CA GLY A 114 -16.68 12.00 -4.74
C GLY A 114 -15.24 12.06 -5.27
N LEU A 115 -14.99 11.60 -6.50
CA LEU A 115 -13.67 11.68 -7.15
C LEU A 115 -13.22 13.14 -7.34
N TYR A 116 -14.10 14.04 -7.76
CA TYR A 116 -13.78 15.46 -7.87
C TYR A 116 -13.30 16.04 -6.53
N TRP A 117 -13.96 15.70 -5.41
CA TRP A 117 -13.55 16.13 -4.07
C TRP A 117 -12.19 15.56 -3.64
N VAL A 118 -11.89 14.30 -4.00
CA VAL A 118 -10.54 13.72 -3.81
C VAL A 118 -9.49 14.62 -4.43
N PHE A 119 -9.60 14.87 -5.74
CA PHE A 119 -8.56 15.58 -6.49
C PHE A 119 -8.50 17.07 -6.16
N ARG A 120 -9.62 17.71 -5.79
CA ARG A 120 -9.68 19.16 -5.56
C ARG A 120 -9.35 19.56 -4.13
N TYR A 121 -9.76 18.76 -3.14
CA TYR A 121 -9.72 19.16 -1.72
C TYR A 121 -8.95 18.20 -0.82
N HIS A 122 -8.91 16.91 -1.12
CA HIS A 122 -8.42 15.88 -0.20
C HIS A 122 -7.18 15.14 -0.67
N LEU A 123 -6.62 15.50 -1.84
CA LEU A 123 -5.46 14.83 -2.43
C LEU A 123 -4.26 14.80 -1.47
N GLY A 124 -3.96 15.93 -0.80
CA GLY A 124 -2.86 16.03 0.16
C GLY A 124 -3.05 15.13 1.39
N SER A 125 -4.27 15.08 1.94
CA SER A 125 -4.57 14.24 3.10
C SER A 125 -4.46 12.76 2.77
N ILE A 126 -4.93 12.35 1.59
CA ILE A 126 -4.84 10.97 1.11
C ILE A 126 -3.37 10.60 0.83
N ALA A 127 -2.61 11.50 0.21
CA ALA A 127 -1.19 11.29 -0.07
C ALA A 127 -0.37 11.12 1.22
N LEU A 128 -0.65 11.95 2.25
CA LEU A 128 0.00 11.85 3.56
C LEU A 128 -0.37 10.54 4.26
N GLY A 129 -1.65 10.17 4.28
CA GLY A 129 -2.09 8.90 4.87
C GLY A 129 -1.47 7.68 4.18
N ALA A 130 -1.40 7.70 2.84
CA ALA A 130 -0.72 6.69 2.04
C ALA A 130 0.79 6.62 2.32
N PHE A 131 1.44 7.78 2.53
CA PHE A 131 2.85 7.86 2.89
C PHE A 131 3.12 7.18 4.23
N LEU A 132 2.32 7.46 5.26
CA LEU A 132 2.47 6.83 6.58
C LEU A 132 2.28 5.31 6.51
N ILE A 133 1.30 4.83 5.73
CA ILE A 133 1.07 3.40 5.52
C ILE A 133 2.29 2.77 4.81
N ALA A 134 2.79 3.40 3.75
CA ALA A 134 3.95 2.90 3.00
C ALA A 134 5.22 2.86 3.85
N LEU A 135 5.42 3.86 4.71
CA LEU A 135 6.56 3.94 5.63
C LEU A 135 6.57 2.75 6.60
N VAL A 136 5.43 2.45 7.21
CA VAL A 136 5.33 1.32 8.13
C VAL A 136 5.48 -0.03 7.41
N GLN A 137 4.90 -0.17 6.22
CA GLN A 137 5.08 -1.37 5.39
C GLN A 137 6.55 -1.57 5.01
N MET A 138 7.27 -0.49 4.67
CA MET A 138 8.70 -0.54 4.35
C MET A 138 9.52 -0.99 5.57
N ILE A 139 9.27 -0.41 6.75
CA ILE A 139 9.94 -0.81 8.00
C ILE A 139 9.68 -2.30 8.27
N ARG A 140 8.45 -2.78 8.09
CA ARG A 140 8.10 -4.18 8.26
C ARG A 140 8.87 -5.10 7.31
N ILE A 141 8.94 -4.76 6.02
CA ILE A 141 9.68 -5.56 5.02
C ILE A 141 11.16 -5.64 5.38
N LEU A 142 11.77 -4.52 5.76
CA LEU A 142 13.17 -4.48 6.19
C LEU A 142 13.39 -5.30 7.46
N PHE A 143 12.48 -5.19 8.43
CA PHE A 143 12.56 -5.98 9.65
C PHE A 143 12.44 -7.48 9.36
N GLU A 144 11.52 -7.94 8.53
CA GLU A 144 11.38 -9.34 8.17
C GLU A 144 12.62 -9.87 7.43
N TYR A 145 13.25 -9.04 6.59
CA TYR A 145 14.50 -9.38 5.94
C TYR A 145 15.64 -9.61 6.95
N TYR A 146 15.85 -8.67 7.88
CA TYR A 146 16.88 -8.80 8.92
C TYR A 146 16.57 -9.93 9.90
N LYS A 147 15.31 -10.13 10.27
CA LYS A 147 14.86 -11.23 11.11
C LYS A 147 15.32 -12.57 10.55
N LYS A 148 15.07 -12.83 9.25
CA LYS A 148 15.50 -14.07 8.60
C LYS A 148 17.02 -14.27 8.63
N GLN A 149 17.80 -13.19 8.51
CA GLN A 149 19.27 -13.29 8.61
C GLN A 149 19.72 -13.61 10.04
N ILE A 150 19.14 -12.94 11.04
CA ILE A 150 19.47 -13.19 12.46
C ILE A 150 19.07 -14.61 12.88
N GLU A 151 17.91 -15.10 12.45
CA GLU A 151 17.46 -16.48 12.72
C GLU A 151 18.39 -17.52 12.09
N LYS A 152 18.94 -17.24 10.90
CA LYS A 152 19.94 -18.13 10.27
C LYS A 152 21.26 -18.15 11.02
N ALA A 153 21.70 -16.99 11.57
CA ALA A 153 22.95 -16.86 12.30
C ALA A 153 22.88 -17.43 13.73
N ASN A 154 21.71 -17.33 14.39
CA ASN A 154 21.50 -17.69 15.80
C ASN A 154 20.37 -18.70 15.98
N LYS A 155 20.50 -19.89 15.37
CA LYS A 155 19.45 -20.93 15.36
C LYS A 155 19.04 -21.44 16.76
N GLU A 156 19.90 -21.35 17.77
CA GLU A 156 19.73 -22.02 19.08
C GLU A 156 19.34 -21.09 20.24
N ASN A 157 19.32 -19.76 20.03
CA ASN A 157 19.06 -18.83 21.13
C ASN A 157 17.56 -18.48 21.25
N PRO A 158 16.84 -19.04 22.28
CA PRO A 158 15.41 -18.82 22.44
C PRO A 158 15.06 -17.37 22.80
N ALA A 159 15.97 -16.65 23.48
CA ALA A 159 15.74 -15.23 23.81
C ALA A 159 15.68 -14.34 22.58
N ILE A 160 16.53 -14.58 21.60
CA ILE A 160 16.52 -13.82 20.33
C ILE A 160 15.21 -14.09 19.57
N LYS A 161 14.75 -15.34 19.52
CA LYS A 161 13.46 -15.70 18.90
C LYS A 161 12.28 -14.98 19.57
N ALA A 162 12.26 -14.91 20.89
CA ALA A 162 11.22 -14.22 21.64
C ALA A 162 11.19 -12.72 21.35
N ILE A 163 12.36 -12.05 21.33
CA ILE A 163 12.47 -10.62 21.00
C ILE A 163 12.01 -10.35 19.56
N LEU A 164 12.43 -11.18 18.61
CA LEU A 164 12.02 -11.03 17.21
C LEU A 164 10.51 -11.22 17.01
N CYS A 165 9.91 -12.18 17.75
CA CYS A 165 8.47 -12.42 17.73
C CYS A 165 7.70 -11.22 18.30
N LEU A 166 8.15 -10.68 19.44
CA LEU A 166 7.55 -9.52 20.08
C LEU A 166 7.61 -8.27 19.15
N THR A 167 8.77 -8.03 18.54
CA THR A 167 8.95 -6.90 17.63
C THR A 167 8.07 -7.05 16.36
N SER A 168 7.95 -8.26 15.80
CA SER A 168 7.00 -8.53 14.71
C SER A 168 5.58 -8.18 15.10
N TYR A 169 5.14 -8.61 16.28
CA TYR A 169 3.80 -8.34 16.77
C TYR A 169 3.54 -6.84 16.98
N LEU A 170 4.51 -6.10 17.51
CA LEU A 170 4.41 -4.64 17.67
C LEU A 170 4.30 -3.92 16.34
N LEU A 171 5.07 -4.34 15.32
CA LEU A 171 4.99 -3.77 13.97
C LEU A 171 3.63 -4.06 13.31
N ASP A 172 3.09 -5.27 13.48
CA ASP A 172 1.75 -5.61 12.99
C ASP A 172 0.65 -4.77 13.67
N CYS A 173 0.79 -4.56 14.98
CA CYS A 173 -0.12 -3.71 15.75
C CYS A 173 -0.04 -2.26 15.26
N LEU A 174 1.14 -1.71 15.06
CA LEU A 174 1.37 -0.37 14.56
C LEU A 174 0.79 -0.18 13.14
N GLU A 175 0.99 -1.15 12.25
CA GLU A 175 0.43 -1.10 10.89
C GLU A 175 -1.10 -1.07 10.92
N ARG A 176 -1.73 -1.93 11.74
CA ARG A 176 -3.19 -1.94 11.90
C ARG A 176 -3.71 -0.62 12.48
N PHE A 177 -3.01 -0.06 13.46
CA PHE A 177 -3.37 1.20 14.08
C PHE A 177 -3.31 2.37 13.09
N ILE A 178 -2.24 2.46 12.31
CA ILE A 178 -2.11 3.52 11.28
C ILE A 178 -3.17 3.35 10.19
N LYS A 179 -3.42 2.13 9.72
CA LYS A 179 -4.51 1.85 8.76
C LYS A 179 -5.88 2.23 9.32
N PHE A 180 -6.12 1.99 10.60
CA PHE A 180 -7.37 2.36 11.27
C PHE A 180 -7.55 3.87 11.34
N ILE A 181 -6.53 4.61 11.79
CA ILE A 181 -6.57 6.08 11.85
C ILE A 181 -6.78 6.68 10.45
N THR A 182 -5.98 6.23 9.48
CA THR A 182 -6.05 6.74 8.11
C THR A 182 -7.42 6.48 7.49
N LYS A 183 -8.00 5.29 7.70
CA LYS A 183 -9.35 4.97 7.22
C LYS A 183 -10.41 5.86 7.86
N ASN A 184 -10.33 6.11 9.16
CA ASN A 184 -11.29 6.97 9.87
C ASN A 184 -11.11 8.45 9.51
N ALA A 185 -9.90 8.89 9.15
CA ALA A 185 -9.66 10.25 8.69
C ALA A 185 -10.26 10.54 7.29
N TYR A 186 -10.63 9.50 6.53
CA TYR A 186 -11.26 9.62 5.21
C TYR A 186 -12.80 9.68 5.28
N ILE A 187 -13.38 9.39 6.43
CA ILE A 187 -14.83 9.41 6.68
C ILE A 187 -15.23 10.74 7.32
#